data_0c322ea4e449e84b4f1d792f69a310eb
#
_entry.id   0c322ea4e449e84b4f1d792f69a310eb
#
_cell.length_a   1.000
_cell.length_b   1.000
_cell.length_c   1.000
_cell.angle_alpha   90.00
_cell.angle_beta   90.00
_cell.angle_gamma   90.00
#
_symmetry.space_group_name_H-M   'P 1'
#
loop_
_entity.id
_entity.type
_entity.pdbx_description
1 polymer ?
#
loop_
_entity_poly.entity_id
_entity_poly.type
_entity_poly.pdbx_seq_one_letter_code
_entity_poly.pdbx_strand_id
1 'polypeptide(L)'
;MAKIPLPERGQPLDVTYIYQLADAVNGLATEVSASTYNYATVDTVGSEKTNVKTSELKVVAGRVEIFNNTTVTPTTEKDFSYNFPNNFKYAPIVTATPVNVGNTPAGKNVSVILKNITTSRVEGSVKFGAAGDLSVWVNLIVVGIPN
;
A
#
# COMPACT_ATOMS: atom_id res chain seq x y z
N MET A 1 -13.76 -7.76 -24.61
CA MET A 1 -14.79 -8.81 -24.79
C MET A 1 -15.32 -8.77 -26.22
N ALA A 2 -15.25 -9.86 -26.96
CA ALA A 2 -15.87 -9.94 -28.29
C ALA A 2 -17.40 -9.94 -28.12
N LYS A 3 -18.10 -9.08 -28.86
CA LYS A 3 -19.56 -9.11 -28.90
C LYS A 3 -20.04 -10.39 -29.59
N ILE A 4 -20.89 -11.14 -28.91
CA ILE A 4 -21.59 -12.27 -29.53
C ILE A 4 -22.61 -11.67 -30.50
N PRO A 5 -22.57 -12.02 -31.80
CA PRO A 5 -23.54 -11.52 -32.75
C PRO A 5 -24.94 -12.04 -32.38
N LEU A 6 -25.94 -11.16 -32.48
CA LEU A 6 -27.33 -11.58 -32.31
C LEU A 6 -27.77 -12.41 -33.54
N PRO A 7 -28.47 -13.53 -33.31
CA PRO A 7 -29.04 -14.29 -34.43
C PRO A 7 -30.10 -13.47 -35.14
N GLU A 8 -30.12 -13.57 -36.47
CA GLU A 8 -31.18 -12.95 -37.25
C GLU A 8 -32.52 -13.66 -37.01
N ARG A 9 -33.60 -12.89 -37.15
CA ARG A 9 -34.95 -13.44 -36.96
C ARG A 9 -35.21 -14.56 -37.92
N GLY A 10 -35.45 -15.77 -37.40
CA GLY A 10 -35.70 -16.98 -38.21
C GLY A 10 -34.46 -17.84 -38.44
N GLN A 11 -33.29 -17.46 -38.00
CA GLN A 11 -32.15 -18.37 -37.99
C GLN A 11 -32.31 -19.45 -36.91
N PRO A 12 -32.04 -20.72 -37.25
CA PRO A 12 -32.00 -21.76 -36.20
C PRO A 12 -30.83 -21.49 -35.25
N LEU A 13 -31.09 -21.56 -33.96
CA LEU A 13 -30.05 -21.55 -32.94
C LEU A 13 -29.25 -22.84 -33.08
N ASP A 14 -28.01 -22.74 -33.56
CA ASP A 14 -27.11 -23.86 -33.60
C ASP A 14 -26.40 -24.08 -32.23
N VAL A 15 -25.82 -25.24 -32.08
CA VAL A 15 -25.12 -25.65 -30.86
C VAL A 15 -23.92 -24.71 -30.60
N THR A 16 -23.25 -24.23 -31.64
CA THR A 16 -22.09 -23.34 -31.52
C THR A 16 -22.47 -22.03 -30.86
N TYR A 17 -23.62 -21.45 -31.26
CA TYR A 17 -24.13 -20.22 -30.67
C TYR A 17 -24.47 -20.39 -29.20
N ILE A 18 -25.07 -21.51 -28.84
CA ILE A 18 -25.42 -21.84 -27.42
C ILE A 18 -24.15 -21.97 -26.57
N TYR A 19 -23.10 -22.62 -27.08
CA TYR A 19 -21.81 -22.71 -26.38
C TYR A 19 -21.16 -21.35 -26.21
N GLN A 20 -21.14 -20.52 -27.23
CA GLN A 20 -20.58 -19.16 -27.14
C GLN A 20 -21.33 -18.29 -26.10
N LEU A 21 -22.65 -18.43 -26.03
CA LEU A 21 -23.45 -17.74 -25.03
C LEU A 21 -23.16 -18.23 -23.62
N ALA A 22 -23.06 -19.57 -23.43
CA ALA A 22 -22.72 -20.15 -22.15
C ALA A 22 -21.31 -19.72 -21.68
N ASP A 23 -20.33 -19.71 -22.56
CA ASP A 23 -18.97 -19.28 -22.25
C ASP A 23 -18.93 -17.79 -21.87
N ALA A 24 -19.68 -16.95 -22.58
CA ALA A 24 -19.75 -15.53 -22.26
C ALA A 24 -20.41 -15.27 -20.90
N VAL A 25 -21.49 -15.99 -20.58
CA VAL A 25 -22.17 -15.89 -19.29
C VAL A 25 -21.26 -16.40 -18.15
N ASN A 26 -20.56 -17.52 -18.35
CA ASN A 26 -19.63 -18.07 -17.38
C ASN A 26 -18.42 -17.16 -17.17
N GLY A 27 -17.88 -16.56 -18.24
CA GLY A 27 -16.82 -15.57 -18.16
C GLY A 27 -17.24 -14.34 -17.37
N LEU A 28 -18.45 -13.81 -17.63
CA LEU A 28 -19.00 -12.67 -16.89
C LEU A 28 -19.24 -13.02 -15.42
N ALA A 29 -19.75 -14.20 -15.10
CA ALA A 29 -19.94 -14.65 -13.72
C ALA A 29 -18.61 -14.75 -12.97
N THR A 30 -17.55 -15.22 -13.64
CA THR A 30 -16.20 -15.28 -13.06
C THR A 30 -15.64 -13.88 -12.82
N GLU A 31 -15.78 -12.96 -13.75
CA GLU A 31 -15.34 -11.57 -13.62
C GLU A 31 -16.08 -10.85 -12.48
N VAL A 32 -17.39 -11.05 -12.36
CA VAL A 32 -18.18 -10.46 -11.26
C VAL A 32 -17.78 -11.04 -9.91
N SER A 33 -17.57 -12.34 -9.81
CA SER A 33 -17.10 -12.99 -8.58
C SER A 33 -15.70 -12.51 -8.19
N ALA A 34 -14.77 -12.44 -9.14
CA ALA A 34 -13.43 -11.93 -8.92
C ALA A 34 -13.46 -10.46 -8.47
N SER A 35 -14.31 -9.62 -9.07
CA SER A 35 -14.44 -8.22 -8.70
C SER A 35 -14.99 -8.02 -7.29
N THR A 36 -15.86 -8.90 -6.82
CA THR A 36 -16.46 -8.81 -5.48
C THR A 36 -15.43 -9.01 -4.36
N TYR A 37 -14.40 -9.84 -4.61
CA TYR A 37 -13.32 -10.12 -3.64
C TYR A 37 -12.12 -9.18 -3.77
N ASN A 38 -12.04 -8.37 -4.81
CA ASN A 38 -10.91 -7.51 -5.12
C ASN A 38 -11.10 -6.04 -4.70
N TYR A 39 -12.04 -5.76 -3.81
CA TYR A 39 -12.23 -4.43 -3.27
C TYR A 39 -11.68 -4.33 -1.86
N ALA A 40 -10.98 -3.24 -1.56
CA ALA A 40 -10.57 -2.83 -0.23
C ALA A 40 -11.21 -1.48 0.11
N THR A 41 -11.61 -1.31 1.36
CA THR A 41 -12.03 -0.01 1.85
C THR A 41 -10.79 0.77 2.29
N VAL A 42 -10.59 1.94 1.71
CA VAL A 42 -9.51 2.86 2.10
C VAL A 42 -10.16 4.07 2.77
N ASP A 43 -9.82 4.25 4.05
CA ASP A 43 -10.29 5.35 4.87
C ASP A 43 -9.08 6.27 5.14
N THR A 44 -8.98 7.36 4.38
CA THR A 44 -7.90 8.33 4.51
C THR A 44 -8.45 9.72 4.83
N VAL A 45 -7.65 10.55 5.49
CA VAL A 45 -8.04 11.93 5.81
C VAL A 45 -8.30 12.70 4.51
N GLY A 46 -9.48 13.32 4.39
CA GLY A 46 -9.89 14.09 3.21
C GLY A 46 -10.53 13.25 2.11
N SER A 47 -10.72 11.94 2.31
CA SER A 47 -11.52 11.09 1.45
C SER A 47 -12.74 10.53 2.19
N GLU A 48 -13.82 10.31 1.48
CA GLU A 48 -14.87 9.43 1.96
C GLU A 48 -14.36 7.98 1.93
N LYS A 49 -14.94 7.12 2.77
CA LYS A 49 -14.68 5.68 2.72
C LYS A 49 -15.01 5.17 1.33
N THR A 50 -13.99 4.77 0.59
CA THR A 50 -14.13 4.34 -0.79
C THR A 50 -13.74 2.89 -0.91
N ASN A 51 -14.60 2.10 -1.53
CA ASN A 51 -14.23 0.75 -1.98
C ASN A 51 -13.39 0.88 -3.25
N VAL A 52 -12.13 0.49 -3.17
CA VAL A 52 -11.17 0.56 -4.27
C VAL A 52 -10.81 -0.86 -4.68
N LYS A 53 -10.72 -1.12 -5.98
CA LYS A 53 -10.15 -2.40 -6.45
C LYS A 53 -8.74 -2.56 -5.90
N THR A 54 -8.39 -3.73 -5.40
CA THR A 54 -7.05 -3.96 -4.86
C THR A 54 -5.95 -3.76 -5.89
N SER A 55 -6.24 -3.95 -7.17
CA SER A 55 -5.35 -3.63 -8.29
C SER A 55 -5.10 -2.12 -8.49
N GLU A 56 -5.95 -1.27 -7.93
CA GLU A 56 -5.85 0.18 -7.99
C GLU A 56 -5.24 0.78 -6.71
N LEU A 57 -4.93 -0.06 -5.72
CA LEU A 57 -4.18 0.37 -4.55
C LEU A 57 -2.70 0.48 -4.86
N LYS A 58 -2.11 1.59 -4.44
CA LYS A 58 -0.67 1.77 -4.46
C LYS A 58 -0.10 1.39 -3.11
N VAL A 59 0.83 0.45 -3.13
CA VAL A 59 1.63 0.05 -1.97
C VAL A 59 3.08 0.43 -2.24
N VAL A 60 3.67 1.18 -1.33
CA VAL A 60 5.09 1.55 -1.37
C VAL A 60 5.76 1.01 -0.13
N ALA A 61 6.83 0.24 -0.30
CA ALA A 61 7.73 -0.14 0.77
C ALA A 61 8.99 0.72 0.66
N GLY A 62 9.38 1.34 1.77
CA GLY A 62 10.56 2.20 1.84
C GLY A 62 11.39 1.92 3.07
N ARG A 63 12.61 2.43 3.05
CA ARG A 63 13.54 2.38 4.18
C ARG A 63 14.30 3.69 4.29
N VAL A 64 14.45 4.17 5.50
CA VAL A 64 15.28 5.34 5.84
C VAL A 64 16.34 4.90 6.83
N GLU A 65 17.59 5.12 6.53
CA GLU A 65 18.69 4.97 7.48
C GLU A 65 18.69 6.17 8.42
N ILE A 66 18.59 5.92 9.72
CA ILE A 66 18.60 6.96 10.74
C ILE A 66 20.00 7.19 11.25
N PHE A 67 20.63 6.09 11.69
CA PHE A 67 22.01 6.05 12.11
C PHE A 67 22.71 4.78 11.65
N ASN A 68 23.99 4.92 11.35
CA ASN A 68 24.87 3.83 10.97
C ASN A 68 26.11 3.92 11.84
N ASN A 69 26.29 2.95 12.74
CA ASN A 69 27.39 2.87 13.68
C ASN A 69 27.67 4.21 14.40
N THR A 70 26.63 4.79 14.99
CA THR A 70 26.67 6.11 15.63
C THR A 70 26.41 5.98 17.13
N THR A 71 27.19 6.68 17.95
CA THR A 71 26.97 6.77 19.39
C THR A 71 25.91 7.79 19.70
N VAL A 72 24.89 7.40 20.47
CA VAL A 72 23.81 8.27 20.90
C VAL A 72 23.77 8.37 22.42
N THR A 73 23.16 9.46 22.93
CA THR A 73 22.84 9.64 24.35
C THR A 73 21.35 9.37 24.60
N PRO A 74 20.94 9.08 25.84
CA PRO A 74 19.53 8.99 26.17
C PRO A 74 18.81 10.27 25.79
N THR A 75 17.58 10.16 25.29
CA THR A 75 16.76 11.28 24.81
C THR A 75 17.19 11.90 23.47
N THR A 76 18.22 11.37 22.82
CA THR A 76 18.52 11.78 21.42
C THR A 76 17.28 11.56 20.53
N GLU A 77 16.96 12.58 19.75
CA GLU A 77 15.90 12.52 18.75
C GLU A 77 16.47 12.86 17.39
N LYS A 78 16.07 12.11 16.36
CA LYS A 78 16.47 12.33 14.98
C LYS A 78 15.26 12.37 14.07
N ASP A 79 15.09 13.48 13.39
CA ASP A 79 14.05 13.61 12.37
C ASP A 79 14.43 12.87 11.09
N PHE A 80 13.42 12.39 10.38
CA PHE A 80 13.55 11.78 9.07
C PHE A 80 12.40 12.18 8.16
N SER A 81 12.64 12.06 6.86
CA SER A 81 11.60 12.17 5.85
C SER A 81 11.80 11.11 4.78
N TYR A 82 10.69 10.69 4.17
CA TYR A 82 10.70 9.78 3.05
C TYR A 82 9.74 10.29 1.97
N ASN A 83 10.30 10.58 0.79
CA ASN A 83 9.52 11.01 -0.36
C ASN A 83 8.96 9.78 -1.09
N PHE A 84 7.69 9.82 -1.42
CA PHE A 84 7.06 8.73 -2.18
C PHE A 84 7.52 8.80 -3.65
N PRO A 85 7.76 7.65 -4.30
CA PRO A 85 8.23 7.62 -5.71
C PRO A 85 7.27 8.34 -6.68
N ASN A 86 5.99 8.31 -6.37
CA ASN A 86 4.93 9.06 -7.05
C ASN A 86 3.91 9.50 -6.01
N ASN A 87 3.22 10.57 -6.26
CA ASN A 87 2.22 11.11 -5.34
C ASN A 87 1.01 10.17 -5.19
N PHE A 88 0.33 10.32 -4.08
CA PHE A 88 -0.97 9.74 -3.82
C PHE A 88 -2.06 10.80 -4.06
N LYS A 89 -3.27 10.37 -4.34
CA LYS A 89 -4.42 11.27 -4.50
C LYS A 89 -4.81 11.94 -3.18
N TYR A 90 -4.71 11.18 -2.09
CA TYR A 90 -4.94 11.63 -0.71
C TYR A 90 -3.75 11.26 0.15
N ALA A 91 -3.61 11.86 1.34
CA ALA A 91 -2.59 11.45 2.30
C ALA A 91 -2.76 9.95 2.62
N PRO A 92 -1.74 9.11 2.35
CA PRO A 92 -1.85 7.66 2.52
C PRO A 92 -1.76 7.24 3.99
N ILE A 93 -2.09 5.98 4.25
CA ILE A 93 -1.83 5.33 5.53
C ILE A 93 -0.38 4.87 5.55
N VAL A 94 0.35 5.22 6.60
CA VAL A 94 1.77 4.88 6.76
C VAL A 94 1.98 4.10 8.04
N THR A 95 2.66 2.97 7.92
CA THR A 95 3.20 2.21 9.06
C THR A 95 4.70 2.33 9.05
N ALA A 96 5.28 2.64 10.21
CA ALA A 96 6.72 2.78 10.40
C ALA A 96 7.21 1.82 11.48
N THR A 97 8.26 1.07 11.19
CA THR A 97 8.84 0.09 12.10
C THR A 97 10.34 0.31 12.23
N PRO A 98 10.87 0.55 13.45
CA PRO A 98 12.30 0.65 13.66
C PRO A 98 12.95 -0.73 13.54
N VAL A 99 14.13 -0.77 12.93
CA VAL A 99 14.96 -1.97 12.78
C VAL A 99 16.30 -1.73 13.45
N ASN A 100 16.59 -2.50 14.48
CA ASN A 100 17.89 -2.48 15.16
C ASN A 100 18.88 -3.37 14.39
N VAL A 101 19.76 -2.75 13.66
CA VAL A 101 20.79 -3.44 12.87
C VAL A 101 21.94 -3.83 13.77
N GLY A 102 22.35 -5.10 13.74
CA GLY A 102 23.43 -5.59 14.59
C GLY A 102 23.03 -5.91 16.04
N ASN A 103 21.73 -5.83 16.36
CA ASN A 103 21.20 -6.19 17.68
C ASN A 103 21.90 -5.46 18.84
N THR A 104 22.18 -4.18 18.68
CA THR A 104 22.87 -3.35 19.64
C THR A 104 21.98 -3.06 20.87
N PRO A 105 22.53 -2.94 22.09
CA PRO A 105 21.75 -2.63 23.30
C PRO A 105 20.95 -1.32 23.18
N ALA A 106 21.56 -0.26 22.69
CA ALA A 106 20.91 1.04 22.52
C ALA A 106 19.78 1.00 21.45
N GLY A 107 19.92 0.17 20.42
CA GLY A 107 18.92 -0.02 19.39
C GLY A 107 17.66 -0.77 19.83
N LYS A 108 17.64 -1.35 21.02
CA LYS A 108 16.44 -2.01 21.60
C LYS A 108 15.44 -1.04 22.20
N ASN A 109 15.86 0.17 22.53
CA ASN A 109 15.01 1.18 23.17
C ASN A 109 14.80 2.36 22.20
N VAL A 110 14.06 2.10 21.14
CA VAL A 110 13.81 3.04 20.04
C VAL A 110 12.31 3.17 19.82
N SER A 111 11.82 4.40 19.74
CA SER A 111 10.45 4.71 19.36
C SER A 111 10.41 5.56 18.10
N VAL A 112 9.43 5.31 17.24
CA VAL A 112 9.19 6.06 16.00
C VAL A 112 7.87 6.79 16.13
N ILE A 113 7.87 8.07 15.78
CA ILE A 113 6.67 8.92 15.75
C ILE A 113 6.55 9.51 14.37
N LEU A 114 5.41 9.29 13.70
CA LEU A 114 5.08 9.97 12.46
C LEU A 114 4.47 11.34 12.80
N LYS A 115 5.03 12.40 12.23
CA LYS A 115 4.65 13.79 12.52
C LYS A 115 3.73 14.38 11.44
N ASN A 116 4.03 14.12 10.18
CA ASN A 116 3.31 14.70 9.06
C ASN A 116 3.26 13.72 7.89
N ILE A 117 2.08 13.51 7.34
CA ILE A 117 1.86 12.66 6.17
C ILE A 117 1.12 13.49 5.12
N THR A 118 1.77 13.67 3.98
CA THR A 118 1.22 14.39 2.82
C THR A 118 1.00 13.42 1.67
N THR A 119 0.49 13.91 0.55
CA THR A 119 0.35 13.10 -0.67
C THR A 119 1.68 12.70 -1.31
N SER A 120 2.78 13.41 -0.98
CA SER A 120 4.10 13.24 -1.60
C SER A 120 5.19 12.70 -0.68
N ARG A 121 5.01 12.80 0.64
CA ARG A 121 6.02 12.39 1.61
C ARG A 121 5.44 12.12 3.00
N VAL A 122 6.21 11.41 3.80
CA VAL A 122 6.02 11.26 5.24
C VAL A 122 7.21 11.85 5.99
N GLU A 123 6.94 12.49 7.09
CA GLU A 123 7.94 13.03 8.03
C GLU A 123 7.70 12.44 9.42
N GLY A 124 8.76 12.17 10.14
CA GLY A 124 8.70 11.61 11.48
C GLY A 124 9.98 11.84 12.25
N SER A 125 10.01 11.33 13.47
CA SER A 125 11.22 11.29 14.28
C SER A 125 11.41 9.94 14.93
N VAL A 126 12.67 9.63 15.22
CA VAL A 126 13.10 8.48 16.00
C VAL A 126 13.70 8.98 17.30
N LYS A 127 13.22 8.47 18.43
CA LYS A 127 13.70 8.82 19.75
C LYS A 127 14.38 7.61 20.37
N PHE A 128 15.55 7.84 20.96
CA PHE A 128 16.39 6.84 21.60
C PHE A 128 16.32 6.97 23.12
N GLY A 129 16.02 5.88 23.81
CA GLY A 129 15.89 5.85 25.27
C GLY A 129 17.14 5.34 25.99
N ALA A 130 18.16 4.90 25.26
CA ALA A 130 19.41 4.38 25.83
C ALA A 130 20.63 5.00 25.15
N ALA A 131 21.75 5.06 25.88
CA ALA A 131 23.04 5.47 25.35
C ALA A 131 23.78 4.29 24.69
N GLY A 132 24.67 4.59 23.76
CA GLY A 132 25.60 3.65 23.14
C GLY A 132 25.61 3.69 21.63
N ASP A 133 26.46 2.86 21.06
CA ASP A 133 26.55 2.72 19.63
C ASP A 133 25.36 1.93 19.08
N LEU A 134 24.85 2.40 17.95
CA LEU A 134 23.74 1.74 17.29
C LEU A 134 23.74 2.00 15.78
N SER A 135 23.07 1.09 15.08
CA SER A 135 22.63 1.28 13.70
C SER A 135 21.13 1.04 13.67
N VAL A 136 20.36 2.04 13.24
CA VAL A 136 18.90 1.96 13.20
C VAL A 136 18.39 2.45 11.86
N TRP A 137 17.51 1.65 11.28
CA TRP A 137 16.71 2.01 10.12
C TRP A 137 15.23 2.13 10.51
N VAL A 138 14.47 2.81 9.67
CA VAL A 138 13.00 2.80 9.73
C VAL A 138 12.48 2.20 8.44
N ASN A 139 11.80 1.07 8.55
CA ASN A 139 11.04 0.51 7.43
C ASN A 139 9.67 1.15 7.39
N LEU A 140 9.21 1.47 6.19
CA LEU A 140 7.92 2.11 5.93
C LEU A 140 7.09 1.25 5.00
N ILE A 141 5.81 1.08 5.33
CA ILE A 141 4.80 0.55 4.44
C ILE A 141 3.75 1.64 4.27
N VAL A 142 3.51 2.05 3.04
CA VAL A 142 2.60 3.13 2.68
C VAL A 142 1.53 2.57 1.76
N VAL A 143 0.28 2.76 2.13
CA VAL A 143 -0.87 2.27 1.36
C VAL A 143 -1.83 3.41 1.10
N GLY A 144 -2.24 3.59 -0.14
CA GLY A 144 -3.17 4.63 -0.50
C GLY A 144 -3.67 4.53 -1.94
N ILE A 145 -4.44 5.52 -2.33
CA ILE A 145 -4.99 5.64 -3.68
C ILE A 145 -3.97 6.37 -4.56
N PRO A 146 -3.57 5.82 -5.71
CA PRO A 146 -2.68 6.50 -6.63
C PRO A 146 -3.30 7.79 -7.18
N ASN A 147 -2.44 8.75 -7.53
CA ASN A 147 -2.86 10.00 -8.17
C ASN A 147 -3.01 9.80 -9.67
#